data_f3c9bb1cebd8165834d22d18271fbd26
#
_entry.id   f3c9bb1cebd8165834d22d18271fbd26
#
_cell.length_a   1.000
_cell.length_b   1.000
_cell.length_c   1.000
_cell.angle_alpha   90.00
_cell.angle_beta   90.00
_cell.angle_gamma   90.00
#
_symmetry.space_group_name_H-M   'P 1'
#
loop_
_entity.id
_entity.type
_entity.pdbx_description
1 polymer ?
#
loop_
_entity_poly.entity_id
_entity_poly.type
_entity_poly.pdbx_seq_one_letter_code
_entity_poly.pdbx_strand_id
1 'polypeptide(L)'
;MNTKTEAKIVYSTLYHLIRSVDFSDWIIHVICLEGKGWFIYDDRKFSISRNDVVIITKPQKITDIGQTDDLSVEIIAAPSNFLHNQLPANNFGIGGTISLFENPVIHLSDENTQILLDDMHAIRKRIDDTEHPFYRELIGSLALTMMYDLFAFHKQNRSSMYASDRSMYVVKELMAMLEAGTSKHYREVNYYAAQLNVTPKYLSDTVRRQTGHNVTYFIARHTLPIIKEYLNNPHLSIAQISDEMRFGNPASFTRYASRYLGISPKRYRASLMPK
;
A
#
# COMPACT_ATOMS: atom_id res chain seq x y z
N MET A 1 18.40 -19.39 2.97
CA MET A 1 17.96 -18.34 2.02
C MET A 1 18.04 -17.02 2.73
N ASN A 2 18.77 -16.08 2.16
CA ASN A 2 19.27 -14.86 2.82
C ASN A 2 18.11 -13.87 3.14
N THR A 3 17.65 -13.84 4.38
CA THR A 3 16.64 -12.90 4.90
C THR A 3 17.17 -11.46 5.08
N LYS A 4 18.48 -11.24 4.89
CA LYS A 4 19.13 -9.92 5.03
C LYS A 4 18.82 -8.92 3.90
N THR A 5 18.30 -9.35 2.75
CA THR A 5 18.09 -8.48 1.57
C THR A 5 16.71 -7.79 1.53
N GLU A 6 15.75 -8.23 2.36
CA GLU A 6 14.36 -7.77 2.27
C GLU A 6 14.03 -6.46 3.00
N ALA A 7 14.91 -5.96 3.85
CA ALA A 7 14.67 -4.75 4.68
C ALA A 7 15.61 -3.58 4.32
N LYS A 8 16.18 -3.56 3.11
CA LYS A 8 17.10 -2.50 2.71
C LYS A 8 16.32 -1.24 2.36
N ILE A 9 16.38 -0.24 3.24
CA ILE A 9 15.88 1.13 2.96
C ILE A 9 17.06 1.96 2.45
N VAL A 10 16.81 2.89 1.54
CA VAL A 10 17.80 3.82 1.01
C VAL A 10 17.38 5.25 1.37
N TYR A 11 18.32 6.03 1.93
CA TYR A 11 18.22 7.46 2.07
C TYR A 11 19.10 8.14 1.03
N SER A 12 18.62 9.22 0.41
CA SER A 12 19.39 9.99 -0.57
C SER A 12 18.91 11.45 -0.63
N THR A 13 19.78 12.32 -1.15
CA THR A 13 19.44 13.71 -1.52
C THR A 13 19.49 13.93 -3.04
N LEU A 14 19.68 12.88 -3.81
CA LEU A 14 19.88 12.94 -5.25
C LEU A 14 18.55 12.77 -5.98
N TYR A 15 17.97 13.85 -6.49
CA TYR A 15 16.64 13.83 -7.12
C TYR A 15 16.52 12.84 -8.28
N HIS A 16 17.59 12.64 -9.06
CA HIS A 16 17.56 11.70 -10.18
C HIS A 16 17.32 10.23 -9.78
N LEU A 17 17.47 9.90 -8.50
CA LEU A 17 17.22 8.56 -7.96
C LEU A 17 15.76 8.11 -8.20
N ILE A 18 14.80 9.03 -8.26
CA ILE A 18 13.39 8.70 -8.51
C ILE A 18 13.14 7.97 -9.85
N ARG A 19 14.09 8.09 -10.79
CA ARG A 19 14.06 7.45 -12.12
C ARG A 19 14.95 6.22 -12.22
N SER A 20 15.61 5.79 -11.14
CA SER A 20 16.52 4.64 -11.19
C SER A 20 15.76 3.34 -11.46
N VAL A 21 16.27 2.54 -12.40
CA VAL A 21 15.74 1.20 -12.72
C VAL A 21 15.90 0.21 -11.57
N ASP A 22 16.85 0.45 -10.66
CA ASP A 22 17.10 -0.40 -9.49
C ASP A 22 15.94 -0.37 -8.48
N PHE A 23 15.04 0.62 -8.59
CA PHE A 23 13.91 0.81 -7.70
C PHE A 23 12.55 0.46 -8.32
N SER A 24 12.51 -0.39 -9.36
CA SER A 24 11.28 -0.73 -10.10
C SER A 24 10.14 -1.23 -9.20
N ASP A 25 10.45 -2.01 -8.15
CA ASP A 25 9.48 -2.57 -7.20
C ASP A 25 9.51 -1.86 -5.83
N TRP A 26 9.96 -0.61 -5.81
CA TRP A 26 10.11 0.19 -4.60
C TRP A 26 9.03 1.26 -4.51
N ILE A 27 8.83 1.77 -3.29
CA ILE A 27 8.09 3.00 -3.04
C ILE A 27 9.11 4.06 -2.65
N ILE A 28 9.04 5.21 -3.33
CA ILE A 28 9.95 6.33 -3.13
C ILE A 28 9.17 7.50 -2.55
N HIS A 29 9.64 8.01 -1.42
CA HIS A 29 9.13 9.22 -0.76
C HIS A 29 10.15 10.33 -0.92
N VAL A 30 9.75 11.45 -1.48
CA VAL A 30 10.58 12.64 -1.70
C VAL A 30 9.95 13.81 -0.99
N ILE A 31 10.71 14.56 -0.18
CA ILE A 31 10.31 15.85 0.34
C ILE A 31 11.17 16.94 -0.32
N CYS A 32 10.52 18.00 -0.85
CA CYS A 32 11.20 19.15 -1.41
C CYS A 32 11.40 20.22 -0.33
N LEU A 33 12.66 20.60 -0.08
CA LEU A 33 13.05 21.57 0.94
C LEU A 33 13.23 22.97 0.35
N GLU A 34 13.84 23.06 -0.84
CA GLU A 34 14.10 24.30 -1.56
C GLU A 34 14.05 24.08 -3.06
N GLY A 35 13.96 25.15 -3.84
CA GLY A 35 13.97 25.12 -5.29
C GLY A 35 12.69 24.54 -5.91
N LYS A 36 12.80 24.10 -7.15
CA LYS A 36 11.69 23.50 -7.92
C LYS A 36 12.17 22.30 -8.71
N GLY A 37 11.33 21.28 -8.76
CA GLY A 37 11.52 20.13 -9.64
C GLY A 37 10.25 19.82 -10.43
N TRP A 38 10.40 18.96 -11.41
CA TRP A 38 9.28 18.37 -12.13
C TRP A 38 9.61 16.96 -12.58
N PHE A 39 8.59 16.16 -12.81
CA PHE A 39 8.70 14.81 -13.35
C PHE A 39 7.48 14.47 -14.20
N ILE A 40 7.66 13.54 -15.14
CA ILE A 40 6.57 12.95 -15.91
C ILE A 40 6.32 11.55 -15.35
N TYR A 41 5.11 11.33 -14.82
CA TYR A 41 4.66 10.08 -14.25
C TYR A 41 3.36 9.63 -14.87
N ASP A 42 3.34 8.43 -15.45
CA ASP A 42 2.18 7.88 -16.17
C ASP A 42 1.62 8.87 -17.21
N ASP A 43 2.54 9.43 -18.05
CA ASP A 43 2.28 10.42 -19.12
C ASP A 43 1.75 11.79 -18.66
N ARG A 44 1.76 12.06 -17.35
CA ARG A 44 1.33 13.35 -16.77
C ARG A 44 2.52 14.07 -16.14
N LYS A 45 2.60 15.39 -16.39
CA LYS A 45 3.64 16.24 -15.80
C LYS A 45 3.18 16.75 -14.43
N PHE A 46 4.05 16.57 -13.44
CA PHE A 46 3.90 17.10 -12.08
C PHE A 46 5.06 18.02 -11.76
N SER A 47 4.79 19.07 -10.96
CA SER A 47 5.80 19.99 -10.45
C SER A 47 5.85 19.89 -8.94
N ILE A 48 7.03 20.10 -8.37
CA ILE A 48 7.25 20.15 -6.94
C ILE A 48 7.99 21.44 -6.56
N SER A 49 7.70 21.90 -5.39
CA SER A 49 8.31 23.07 -4.74
C SER A 49 8.43 22.80 -3.24
N ARG A 50 8.98 23.76 -2.49
CA ARG A 50 9.12 23.64 -1.04
C ARG A 50 7.83 23.14 -0.38
N ASN A 51 7.99 22.23 0.57
CA ASN A 51 6.95 21.57 1.34
C ASN A 51 6.08 20.57 0.53
N ASP A 52 6.43 20.29 -0.72
CA ASP A 52 5.78 19.22 -1.46
C ASP A 52 6.44 17.88 -1.15
N VAL A 53 5.64 16.90 -0.75
CA VAL A 53 6.04 15.51 -0.68
C VAL A 53 5.52 14.74 -1.89
N VAL A 54 6.38 13.92 -2.47
CA VAL A 54 6.04 13.05 -3.61
C VAL A 54 6.12 11.60 -3.16
N ILE A 55 5.08 10.82 -3.45
CA ILE A 55 5.06 9.38 -3.17
C ILE A 55 4.91 8.62 -4.47
N ILE A 56 5.98 7.98 -4.90
CA ILE A 56 6.04 7.23 -6.16
C ILE A 56 5.96 5.75 -5.84
N THR A 57 4.85 5.13 -6.25
CA THR A 57 4.58 3.70 -6.02
C THR A 57 5.00 2.81 -7.20
N LYS A 58 5.31 3.42 -8.35
CA LYS A 58 5.74 2.73 -9.59
C LYS A 58 6.82 3.54 -10.29
N PRO A 59 8.06 3.54 -9.79
CA PRO A 59 9.15 4.32 -10.36
C PRO A 59 9.40 4.08 -11.86
N GLN A 60 9.12 2.87 -12.35
CA GLN A 60 9.21 2.52 -13.76
C GLN A 60 8.27 3.32 -14.70
N LYS A 61 7.29 4.04 -14.14
CA LYS A 61 6.40 4.94 -14.90
C LYS A 61 6.93 6.37 -15.00
N ILE A 62 8.08 6.67 -14.39
CA ILE A 62 8.73 7.96 -14.56
C ILE A 62 9.52 7.94 -15.87
N THR A 63 9.14 8.80 -16.79
CA THR A 63 9.76 8.88 -18.13
C THR A 63 10.76 10.03 -18.23
N ASP A 64 10.55 11.11 -17.51
CA ASP A 64 11.44 12.27 -17.54
C ASP A 64 11.39 13.08 -16.23
N ILE A 65 12.49 13.80 -15.93
CA ILE A 65 12.64 14.64 -14.73
C ILE A 65 13.45 15.89 -15.07
N GLY A 66 13.24 16.95 -14.33
CA GLY A 66 14.07 18.15 -14.36
C GLY A 66 13.99 18.94 -13.07
N GLN A 67 14.96 19.82 -12.86
CA GLN A 67 15.09 20.57 -11.62
C GLN A 67 15.77 21.90 -11.86
N THR A 68 15.57 22.83 -10.92
CA THR A 68 16.36 24.06 -10.78
C THR A 68 17.68 23.78 -10.06
N ASP A 69 18.67 24.65 -10.22
CA ASP A 69 20.01 24.48 -9.62
C ASP A 69 19.97 24.49 -8.08
N ASP A 70 18.97 25.15 -7.50
CA ASP A 70 18.74 25.29 -6.06
C ASP A 70 17.84 24.19 -5.49
N LEU A 71 17.47 23.16 -6.28
CA LEU A 71 16.62 22.08 -5.77
C LEU A 71 17.34 21.31 -4.65
N SER A 72 16.71 21.30 -3.50
CA SER A 72 17.11 20.49 -2.34
C SER A 72 15.96 19.55 -1.96
N VAL A 73 16.28 18.26 -1.90
CA VAL A 73 15.31 17.20 -1.55
C VAL A 73 15.92 16.21 -0.58
N GLU A 74 15.07 15.57 0.20
CA GLU A 74 15.40 14.32 0.90
C GLU A 74 14.51 13.19 0.40
N ILE A 75 15.08 11.99 0.31
CA ILE A 75 14.45 10.83 -0.28
C ILE A 75 14.61 9.63 0.64
N ILE A 76 13.51 8.94 0.90
CA ILE A 76 13.48 7.58 1.47
C ILE A 76 12.88 6.65 0.43
N ALA A 77 13.61 5.61 0.07
CA ALA A 77 13.12 4.56 -0.81
C ALA A 77 13.19 3.20 -0.10
N ALA A 78 12.15 2.40 -0.25
CA ALA A 78 12.06 1.07 0.35
C ALA A 78 11.32 0.09 -0.58
N PRO A 79 11.65 -1.22 -0.55
CA PRO A 79 10.93 -2.24 -1.29
C PRO A 79 9.43 -2.23 -0.94
N SER A 80 8.57 -2.30 -1.97
CA SER A 80 7.11 -2.26 -1.78
C SER A 80 6.62 -3.36 -0.85
N ASN A 81 7.16 -4.57 -0.98
CA ASN A 81 6.80 -5.71 -0.14
C ASN A 81 7.16 -5.49 1.33
N PHE A 82 8.32 -4.85 1.61
CA PHE A 82 8.71 -4.49 2.97
C PHE A 82 7.69 -3.55 3.60
N LEU A 83 7.37 -2.43 2.94
CA LEU A 83 6.41 -1.45 3.46
C LEU A 83 5.00 -2.03 3.60
N HIS A 84 4.52 -2.80 2.61
CA HIS A 84 3.20 -3.43 2.68
C HIS A 84 3.08 -4.45 3.83
N ASN A 85 4.17 -5.13 4.18
CA ASN A 85 4.17 -6.09 5.29
C ASN A 85 4.14 -5.42 6.68
N GLN A 86 4.56 -4.15 6.78
CA GLN A 86 4.45 -3.39 8.02
C GLN A 86 3.02 -2.89 8.27
N LEU A 87 2.28 -2.59 7.19
CA LEU A 87 0.92 -2.07 7.34
C LEU A 87 0.02 -3.14 7.94
N PRO A 88 -0.67 -2.83 9.05
CA PRO A 88 -1.72 -3.70 9.55
C PRO A 88 -2.75 -3.94 8.45
N ALA A 89 -3.51 -5.02 8.54
CA ALA A 89 -4.56 -5.38 7.57
C ALA A 89 -5.74 -4.39 7.57
N ASN A 90 -5.52 -3.16 8.06
CA ASN A 90 -6.47 -2.08 8.00
C ASN A 90 -6.32 -1.28 6.69
N ASN A 91 -7.32 -0.51 6.38
CA ASN A 91 -7.62 0.03 5.06
C ASN A 91 -7.02 1.40 4.75
N PHE A 92 -6.24 1.97 5.68
CA PHE A 92 -5.64 3.30 5.49
C PHE A 92 -4.65 3.32 4.32
N GLY A 93 -3.86 2.25 4.14
CA GLY A 93 -2.91 2.12 3.03
C GLY A 93 -3.56 2.09 1.64
N ILE A 94 -4.79 1.60 1.53
CA ILE A 94 -5.48 1.47 0.23
C ILE A 94 -6.00 2.83 -0.24
N GLY A 95 -6.67 3.58 0.63
CA GLY A 95 -7.17 4.92 0.29
C GLY A 95 -6.04 5.90 -0.06
N GLY A 96 -4.92 5.84 0.66
CA GLY A 96 -3.71 6.59 0.34
C GLY A 96 -3.14 6.21 -1.03
N THR A 97 -2.96 4.91 -1.28
CA THR A 97 -2.42 4.39 -2.54
C THR A 97 -3.25 4.83 -3.76
N ILE A 98 -4.58 4.76 -3.67
CA ILE A 98 -5.49 5.16 -4.76
C ILE A 98 -5.31 6.63 -5.13
N SER A 99 -5.22 7.49 -4.14
CA SER A 99 -5.06 8.93 -4.37
C SER A 99 -3.70 9.28 -4.99
N LEU A 100 -2.66 8.58 -4.59
CA LEU A 100 -1.30 8.79 -5.10
C LEU A 100 -1.16 8.43 -6.59
N PHE A 101 -2.04 7.59 -7.14
CA PHE A 101 -2.07 7.31 -8.58
C PHE A 101 -2.56 8.50 -9.41
N GLU A 102 -3.49 9.30 -8.87
CA GLU A 102 -3.97 10.50 -9.58
C GLU A 102 -3.06 11.70 -9.37
N ASN A 103 -2.58 11.87 -8.16
CA ASN A 103 -1.64 12.93 -7.81
C ASN A 103 -0.63 12.42 -6.79
N PRO A 104 0.60 12.11 -7.21
CA PRO A 104 1.65 11.67 -6.29
C PRO A 104 2.22 12.80 -5.42
N VAL A 105 1.80 14.06 -5.65
CA VAL A 105 2.29 15.24 -4.93
C VAL A 105 1.28 15.66 -3.87
N ILE A 106 1.75 15.85 -2.65
CA ILE A 106 0.97 16.35 -1.51
C ILE A 106 1.69 17.58 -0.98
N HIS A 107 1.00 18.72 -0.92
CA HIS A 107 1.55 19.92 -0.28
C HIS A 107 1.33 19.87 1.23
N LEU A 108 2.38 20.05 2.01
CA LEU A 108 2.36 20.04 3.46
C LEU A 108 2.40 21.45 4.04
N SER A 109 1.91 21.63 5.26
CA SER A 109 2.26 22.80 6.09
C SER A 109 3.71 22.70 6.57
N ASP A 110 4.29 23.82 7.01
CA ASP A 110 5.64 23.82 7.61
C ASP A 110 5.72 22.85 8.81
N GLU A 111 4.67 22.76 9.62
CA GLU A 111 4.58 21.84 10.76
C GLU A 111 4.61 20.37 10.31
N ASN A 112 3.77 20.01 9.35
CA ASN A 112 3.71 18.64 8.82
C ASN A 112 5.00 18.26 8.06
N THR A 113 5.64 19.23 7.39
CA THR A 113 6.96 19.05 6.77
C THR A 113 8.00 18.69 7.83
N GLN A 114 8.01 19.37 8.98
CA GLN A 114 8.95 19.08 10.05
C GLN A 114 8.72 17.68 10.65
N ILE A 115 7.45 17.30 10.88
CA ILE A 115 7.11 15.94 11.37
C ILE A 115 7.65 14.88 10.40
N LEU A 116 7.40 15.06 9.09
CA LEU A 116 7.90 14.10 8.08
C LEU A 116 9.42 14.03 8.05
N LEU A 117 10.11 15.16 8.16
CA LEU A 117 11.58 15.20 8.22
C LEU A 117 12.12 14.49 9.46
N ASP A 118 11.49 14.67 10.61
CA ASP A 118 11.88 13.98 11.85
C ASP A 118 11.74 12.46 11.70
N ASP A 119 10.67 11.97 11.06
CA ASP A 119 10.48 10.56 10.74
C ASP A 119 11.57 10.04 9.78
N MET A 120 11.84 10.79 8.70
CA MET A 120 12.86 10.41 7.72
C MET A 120 14.26 10.39 8.34
N HIS A 121 14.56 11.34 9.21
CA HIS A 121 15.84 11.39 9.95
C HIS A 121 15.94 10.28 11.00
N ALA A 122 14.84 9.89 11.64
CA ALA A 122 14.81 8.74 12.55
C ALA A 122 15.15 7.43 11.80
N ILE A 123 14.58 7.24 10.59
CA ILE A 123 14.91 6.12 9.71
C ILE A 123 16.38 6.20 9.29
N ARG A 124 16.84 7.35 8.77
CA ARG A 124 18.21 7.57 8.33
C ARG A 124 19.25 7.20 9.39
N LYS A 125 18.99 7.58 10.64
CA LYS A 125 19.88 7.30 11.77
C LYS A 125 20.06 5.80 12.03
N ARG A 126 19.14 4.96 11.58
CA ARG A 126 19.11 3.51 11.84
C ARG A 126 19.38 2.65 10.61
N ILE A 127 19.42 3.23 9.42
CA ILE A 127 19.57 2.48 8.16
C ILE A 127 20.80 1.58 8.14
N ASP A 128 21.91 2.05 8.70
CA ASP A 128 23.19 1.35 8.67
C ASP A 128 23.42 0.44 9.88
N ASP A 129 22.52 0.44 10.86
CA ASP A 129 22.60 -0.36 12.09
C ASP A 129 22.11 -1.80 11.88
N THR A 130 22.57 -2.43 10.79
CA THR A 130 22.09 -3.75 10.32
C THR A 130 22.42 -4.90 11.26
N GLU A 131 23.36 -4.72 12.18
CA GLU A 131 23.75 -5.72 13.18
C GLU A 131 22.89 -5.63 14.47
N HIS A 132 22.00 -4.63 14.56
CA HIS A 132 21.09 -4.52 15.69
C HIS A 132 20.17 -5.77 15.78
N PRO A 133 20.04 -6.42 16.96
CA PRO A 133 19.28 -7.68 17.09
C PRO A 133 17.84 -7.61 16.59
N PHE A 134 17.20 -6.41 16.67
CA PHE A 134 15.84 -6.13 16.24
C PHE A 134 15.81 -5.09 15.11
N TYR A 135 16.82 -5.12 14.22
CA TYR A 135 16.93 -4.15 13.13
C TYR A 135 15.67 -4.06 12.28
N ARG A 136 15.13 -5.23 11.89
CA ARG A 136 13.97 -5.31 11.00
C ARG A 136 12.70 -4.74 11.64
N GLU A 137 12.48 -5.06 12.90
CA GLU A 137 11.35 -4.58 13.68
C GLU A 137 11.47 -3.07 13.95
N LEU A 138 12.67 -2.61 14.27
CA LEU A 138 12.96 -1.19 14.51
C LEU A 138 12.71 -0.35 13.26
N ILE A 139 13.33 -0.72 12.14
CA ILE A 139 13.14 -0.02 10.86
C ILE A 139 11.68 -0.13 10.40
N GLY A 140 11.03 -1.29 10.60
CA GLY A 140 9.62 -1.48 10.28
C GLY A 140 8.71 -0.56 11.07
N SER A 141 8.96 -0.37 12.37
CA SER A 141 8.19 0.54 13.23
C SER A 141 8.36 2.00 12.83
N LEU A 142 9.59 2.43 12.53
CA LEU A 142 9.86 3.79 12.06
C LEU A 142 9.19 4.06 10.70
N ALA A 143 9.31 3.13 9.76
CA ALA A 143 8.63 3.24 8.47
C ALA A 143 7.10 3.26 8.61
N LEU A 144 6.55 2.50 9.56
CA LEU A 144 5.12 2.50 9.86
C LEU A 144 4.65 3.85 10.44
N THR A 145 5.42 4.46 11.34
CA THR A 145 5.14 5.80 11.88
C THR A 145 5.07 6.82 10.73
N MET A 146 6.11 6.92 9.92
CA MET A 146 6.14 7.80 8.74
C MET A 146 4.93 7.58 7.81
N MET A 147 4.55 6.33 7.57
CA MET A 147 3.38 6.03 6.72
C MET A 147 2.07 6.50 7.34
N TYR A 148 1.89 6.38 8.66
CA TYR A 148 0.69 6.88 9.34
C TYR A 148 0.59 8.40 9.28
N ASP A 149 1.70 9.12 9.46
CA ASP A 149 1.72 10.57 9.36
C ASP A 149 1.42 11.02 7.92
N LEU A 150 2.00 10.37 6.92
CA LEU A 150 1.64 10.61 5.52
C LEU A 150 0.15 10.35 5.22
N PHE A 151 -0.46 9.33 5.80
CA PHE A 151 -1.90 9.09 5.66
C PHE A 151 -2.72 10.19 6.32
N ALA A 152 -2.31 10.68 7.50
CA ALA A 152 -2.97 11.78 8.18
C ALA A 152 -2.90 13.08 7.36
N PHE A 153 -1.72 13.43 6.85
CA PHE A 153 -1.52 14.61 5.99
C PHE A 153 -2.33 14.53 4.72
N HIS A 154 -2.37 13.36 4.09
CA HIS A 154 -3.15 13.14 2.90
C HIS A 154 -4.66 13.29 3.15
N LYS A 155 -5.16 12.85 4.30
CA LYS A 155 -6.56 13.01 4.69
C LYS A 155 -6.95 14.48 4.89
N GLN A 156 -6.07 15.30 5.48
CA GLN A 156 -6.30 16.74 5.70
C GLN A 156 -6.43 17.51 4.38
N ASN A 157 -5.63 17.17 3.37
CA ASN A 157 -5.62 17.86 2.07
C ASN A 157 -6.80 17.47 1.15
N ARG A 158 -7.60 16.47 1.50
CA ARG A 158 -8.61 15.86 0.63
C ARG A 158 -10.00 16.50 0.65
N SER A 159 -10.30 17.44 1.51
CA SER A 159 -11.66 17.97 1.66
C SER A 159 -12.22 18.65 0.38
N SER A 160 -11.41 18.94 -0.63
CA SER A 160 -11.84 19.65 -1.85
C SER A 160 -11.77 18.90 -3.17
N MET A 161 -11.12 17.72 -3.26
CA MET A 161 -10.73 17.14 -4.57
C MET A 161 -11.60 15.97 -5.08
N TYR A 162 -12.51 15.43 -4.29
CA TYR A 162 -13.26 14.20 -4.65
C TYR A 162 -14.67 14.38 -5.20
N ALA A 163 -15.15 15.58 -5.40
CA ALA A 163 -16.55 15.81 -5.74
C ALA A 163 -16.94 15.50 -7.20
N SER A 164 -16.01 15.19 -8.11
CA SER A 164 -16.34 15.16 -9.54
C SER A 164 -15.89 13.94 -10.36
N ASP A 165 -15.11 12.99 -9.84
CA ASP A 165 -14.68 11.83 -10.64
C ASP A 165 -15.41 10.54 -10.23
N ARG A 166 -16.30 10.07 -11.11
CA ARG A 166 -17.05 8.81 -10.95
C ARG A 166 -16.11 7.59 -10.77
N SER A 167 -14.93 7.62 -11.37
CA SER A 167 -13.95 6.53 -11.26
C SER A 167 -13.44 6.39 -9.82
N MET A 168 -13.12 7.52 -9.18
CA MET A 168 -12.64 7.54 -7.80
C MET A 168 -13.74 7.16 -6.82
N TYR A 169 -14.96 7.64 -7.06
CA TYR A 169 -16.11 7.24 -6.27
C TYR A 169 -16.31 5.72 -6.26
N VAL A 170 -16.27 5.08 -7.44
CA VAL A 170 -16.43 3.62 -7.56
C VAL A 170 -15.34 2.86 -6.80
N VAL A 171 -14.10 3.30 -6.88
CA VAL A 171 -12.99 2.66 -6.16
C VAL A 171 -13.13 2.86 -4.65
N LYS A 172 -13.48 4.08 -4.21
CA LYS A 172 -13.72 4.40 -2.80
C LYS A 172 -14.83 3.52 -2.21
N GLU A 173 -15.96 3.42 -2.90
CA GLU A 173 -17.09 2.61 -2.43
C GLU A 173 -16.75 1.11 -2.41
N LEU A 174 -16.00 0.60 -3.41
CA LEU A 174 -15.48 -0.76 -3.37
C LEU A 174 -14.65 -0.99 -2.10
N MET A 175 -13.74 -0.07 -1.78
CA MET A 175 -12.89 -0.19 -0.60
C MET A 175 -13.73 -0.14 0.68
N ALA A 176 -14.69 0.78 0.78
CA ALA A 176 -15.59 0.86 1.91
C ALA A 176 -16.38 -0.45 2.14
N MET A 177 -16.87 -1.08 1.06
CA MET A 177 -17.53 -2.40 1.15
C MET A 177 -16.58 -3.49 1.67
N LEU A 178 -15.34 -3.50 1.19
CA LEU A 178 -14.33 -4.46 1.65
C LEU A 178 -13.99 -4.24 3.13
N GLU A 179 -13.89 -2.98 3.53
CA GLU A 179 -13.68 -2.55 4.91
C GLU A 179 -14.80 -2.98 5.85
N ALA A 180 -16.03 -2.90 5.38
CA ALA A 180 -17.20 -3.37 6.12
C ALA A 180 -17.26 -4.92 6.25
N GLY A 181 -16.24 -5.64 5.75
CA GLY A 181 -16.15 -7.09 5.86
C GLY A 181 -16.99 -7.85 4.83
N THR A 182 -17.50 -7.19 3.80
CA THR A 182 -18.33 -7.82 2.75
C THR A 182 -17.65 -9.03 2.11
N SER A 183 -16.31 -9.01 2.01
CA SER A 183 -15.51 -10.11 1.44
C SER A 183 -15.56 -11.41 2.26
N LYS A 184 -16.05 -11.38 3.50
CA LYS A 184 -16.34 -12.59 4.28
C LYS A 184 -17.29 -13.52 3.50
N HIS A 185 -18.33 -12.94 2.89
CA HIS A 185 -19.39 -13.71 2.26
C HIS A 185 -19.38 -13.63 0.73
N TYR A 186 -18.89 -12.52 0.15
CA TYR A 186 -18.93 -12.25 -1.28
C TYR A 186 -17.53 -11.98 -1.82
N ARG A 187 -17.06 -12.83 -2.73
CA ARG A 187 -15.70 -12.78 -3.30
C ARG A 187 -15.66 -12.62 -4.81
N GLU A 188 -16.85 -12.57 -5.42
CA GLU A 188 -17.01 -12.43 -6.86
C GLU A 188 -17.04 -10.95 -7.26
N VAL A 189 -16.26 -10.58 -8.28
CA VAL A 189 -16.22 -9.20 -8.81
C VAL A 189 -17.61 -8.73 -9.24
N ASN A 190 -18.42 -9.64 -9.79
CA ASN A 190 -19.77 -9.35 -10.22
C ASN A 190 -20.68 -8.84 -9.11
N TYR A 191 -20.51 -9.33 -7.88
CA TYR A 191 -21.26 -8.85 -6.73
C TYR A 191 -20.97 -7.36 -6.46
N TYR A 192 -19.72 -6.99 -6.38
CA TYR A 192 -19.32 -5.58 -6.11
C TYR A 192 -19.73 -4.67 -7.26
N ALA A 193 -19.57 -5.12 -8.50
CA ALA A 193 -20.00 -4.37 -9.67
C ALA A 193 -21.51 -4.08 -9.64
N ALA A 194 -22.33 -5.07 -9.28
CA ALA A 194 -23.77 -4.91 -9.13
C ALA A 194 -24.14 -3.92 -8.02
N GLN A 195 -23.49 -4.01 -6.85
CA GLN A 195 -23.72 -3.08 -5.74
C GLN A 195 -23.36 -1.62 -6.09
N LEU A 196 -22.34 -1.44 -6.94
CA LEU A 196 -21.87 -0.11 -7.37
C LEU A 196 -22.57 0.40 -8.65
N ASN A 197 -23.55 -0.34 -9.16
CA ASN A 197 -24.28 -0.02 -10.39
C ASN A 197 -23.33 0.23 -11.59
N VAL A 198 -22.33 -0.63 -11.74
CA VAL A 198 -21.36 -0.62 -12.85
C VAL A 198 -21.21 -2.01 -13.45
N THR A 199 -20.64 -2.08 -14.66
CA THR A 199 -20.29 -3.40 -15.23
C THR A 199 -19.03 -3.97 -14.57
N PRO A 200 -18.88 -5.30 -14.46
CA PRO A 200 -17.67 -5.94 -13.94
C PRO A 200 -16.41 -5.53 -14.70
N LYS A 201 -16.52 -5.30 -16.01
CA LYS A 201 -15.42 -4.80 -16.84
C LYS A 201 -15.03 -3.39 -16.42
N TYR A 202 -15.99 -2.47 -16.29
CA TYR A 202 -15.72 -1.09 -15.88
C TYR A 202 -15.07 -1.06 -14.48
N LEU A 203 -15.60 -1.83 -13.52
CA LEU A 203 -15.02 -1.94 -12.18
C LEU A 203 -13.56 -2.44 -12.25
N SER A 204 -13.32 -3.52 -13.01
CA SER A 204 -11.98 -4.12 -13.13
C SER A 204 -10.98 -3.18 -13.78
N ASP A 205 -11.36 -2.54 -14.89
CA ASP A 205 -10.50 -1.59 -15.62
C ASP A 205 -10.23 -0.34 -14.76
N THR A 206 -11.25 0.18 -14.07
CA THR A 206 -11.14 1.37 -13.21
C THR A 206 -10.23 1.08 -12.03
N VAL A 207 -10.46 0.00 -11.28
CA VAL A 207 -9.63 -0.38 -10.14
C VAL A 207 -8.19 -0.61 -10.59
N ARG A 208 -7.97 -1.35 -11.68
CA ARG A 208 -6.62 -1.62 -12.19
C ARG A 208 -5.90 -0.34 -12.63
N ARG A 209 -6.58 0.58 -13.30
CA ARG A 209 -6.03 1.86 -13.72
C ARG A 209 -5.64 2.73 -12.52
N GLN A 210 -6.52 2.80 -11.53
CA GLN A 210 -6.35 3.67 -10.35
C GLN A 210 -5.36 3.10 -9.31
N THR A 211 -5.23 1.77 -9.23
CA THR A 211 -4.47 1.13 -8.16
C THR A 211 -3.30 0.24 -8.64
N GLY A 212 -3.28 -0.07 -9.95
CA GLY A 212 -2.34 -1.04 -10.53
C GLY A 212 -2.65 -2.50 -10.21
N HIS A 213 -3.63 -2.77 -9.34
CA HIS A 213 -4.03 -4.12 -8.94
C HIS A 213 -5.44 -4.45 -9.47
N ASN A 214 -5.74 -5.72 -9.64
CA ASN A 214 -7.09 -6.15 -9.98
C ASN A 214 -8.00 -6.18 -8.74
N VAL A 215 -9.31 -6.16 -8.97
CA VAL A 215 -10.33 -6.20 -7.91
C VAL A 215 -10.14 -7.42 -6.99
N THR A 216 -9.81 -8.58 -7.57
CA THR A 216 -9.62 -9.83 -6.82
C THR A 216 -8.45 -9.78 -5.85
N TYR A 217 -7.43 -8.97 -6.12
CA TYR A 217 -6.33 -8.70 -5.20
C TYR A 217 -6.85 -8.06 -3.91
N PHE A 218 -7.67 -7.01 -4.02
CA PHE A 218 -8.22 -6.33 -2.85
C PHE A 218 -9.19 -7.23 -2.08
N ILE A 219 -10.08 -7.94 -2.79
CA ILE A 219 -11.00 -8.91 -2.17
C ILE A 219 -10.21 -9.94 -1.36
N ALA A 220 -9.16 -10.53 -1.95
CA ALA A 220 -8.34 -11.53 -1.27
C ALA A 220 -7.60 -10.95 -0.06
N ARG A 221 -7.06 -9.73 -0.19
CA ARG A 221 -6.35 -9.05 0.89
C ARG A 221 -7.24 -8.81 2.12
N HIS A 222 -8.52 -8.51 1.90
CA HIS A 222 -9.49 -8.34 2.99
C HIS A 222 -10.05 -9.66 3.51
N THR A 223 -10.15 -10.68 2.65
CA THR A 223 -10.65 -12.01 3.03
C THR A 223 -9.62 -12.81 3.84
N LEU A 224 -8.33 -12.67 3.53
CA LEU A 224 -7.27 -13.49 4.13
C LEU A 224 -7.12 -13.33 5.65
N PRO A 225 -7.17 -12.11 6.24
CA PRO A 225 -7.18 -11.92 7.68
C PRO A 225 -8.35 -12.64 8.35
N ILE A 226 -9.55 -12.56 7.75
CA ILE A 226 -10.75 -13.23 8.25
C ILE A 226 -10.55 -14.76 8.24
N ILE A 227 -10.02 -15.30 7.14
CA ILE A 227 -9.68 -16.75 7.07
C ILE A 227 -8.71 -17.15 8.18
N LYS A 228 -7.67 -16.35 8.40
CA LYS A 228 -6.68 -16.61 9.46
C LYS A 228 -7.31 -16.60 10.84
N GLU A 229 -8.17 -15.63 11.12
CA GLU A 229 -8.91 -15.54 12.38
C GLU A 229 -9.76 -16.81 12.63
N TYR A 230 -10.54 -17.24 11.63
CA TYR A 230 -11.32 -18.47 11.71
C TYR A 230 -10.45 -19.72 11.89
N LEU A 231 -9.30 -19.79 11.21
CA LEU A 231 -8.38 -20.92 11.33
C LEU A 231 -7.67 -20.95 12.68
N ASN A 232 -7.52 -19.82 13.36
CA ASN A 232 -6.97 -19.73 14.71
C ASN A 232 -7.93 -20.27 15.77
N ASN A 233 -9.22 -20.37 15.46
CA ASN A 233 -10.21 -20.98 16.36
C ASN A 233 -10.17 -22.52 16.24
N PRO A 234 -9.68 -23.26 17.27
CA PRO A 234 -9.54 -24.71 17.20
C PRO A 234 -10.89 -25.44 17.22
N HIS A 235 -11.96 -24.78 17.68
CA HIS A 235 -13.29 -25.37 17.80
C HIS A 235 -14.06 -25.42 16.48
N LEU A 236 -13.61 -24.70 15.45
CA LEU A 236 -14.25 -24.67 14.14
C LEU A 236 -13.60 -25.68 13.19
N SER A 237 -14.36 -26.59 12.64
CA SER A 237 -13.91 -27.45 11.55
C SER A 237 -13.75 -26.66 10.26
N ILE A 238 -12.97 -27.19 9.31
CA ILE A 238 -12.81 -26.58 7.97
C ILE A 238 -14.17 -26.48 7.24
N ALA A 239 -15.06 -27.46 7.45
CA ALA A 239 -16.40 -27.44 6.89
C ALA A 239 -17.23 -26.29 7.48
N GLN A 240 -17.24 -26.12 8.80
CA GLN A 240 -17.95 -25.01 9.47
C GLN A 240 -17.43 -23.65 9.02
N ILE A 241 -16.10 -23.48 8.88
CA ILE A 241 -15.52 -22.23 8.36
C ILE A 241 -15.99 -21.98 6.92
N SER A 242 -15.99 -23.01 6.09
CA SER A 242 -16.49 -22.94 4.70
C SER A 242 -17.94 -22.45 4.66
N ASP A 243 -18.80 -22.99 5.51
CA ASP A 243 -20.22 -22.65 5.59
C ASP A 243 -20.42 -21.23 6.13
N GLU A 244 -19.73 -20.87 7.23
CA GLU A 244 -19.79 -19.55 7.84
C GLU A 244 -19.33 -18.44 6.86
N MET A 245 -18.34 -18.73 6.05
CA MET A 245 -17.84 -17.81 5.02
C MET A 245 -18.60 -17.92 3.69
N ARG A 246 -19.66 -18.71 3.63
CA ARG A 246 -20.48 -18.93 2.43
C ARG A 246 -19.67 -19.38 1.21
N PHE A 247 -18.77 -20.33 1.39
CA PHE A 247 -18.21 -21.07 0.24
C PHE A 247 -19.18 -22.18 -0.13
N GLY A 248 -19.31 -22.46 -1.43
CA GLY A 248 -20.26 -23.48 -1.90
C GLY A 248 -19.98 -24.90 -1.39
N ASN A 249 -18.73 -25.17 -0.98
CA ASN A 249 -18.31 -26.42 -0.34
C ASN A 249 -16.90 -26.27 0.28
N PRO A 250 -16.49 -27.18 1.18
CA PRO A 250 -15.17 -27.16 1.83
C PRO A 250 -13.98 -27.25 0.86
N ALA A 251 -14.16 -27.88 -0.30
CA ALA A 251 -13.11 -27.98 -1.31
C ALA A 251 -12.83 -26.62 -1.97
N SER A 252 -13.88 -25.83 -2.23
CA SER A 252 -13.77 -24.47 -2.75
C SER A 252 -13.09 -23.54 -1.75
N PHE A 253 -13.47 -23.62 -0.46
CA PHE A 253 -12.78 -22.90 0.62
C PHE A 253 -11.28 -23.28 0.67
N THR A 254 -10.99 -24.58 0.70
CA THR A 254 -9.62 -25.09 0.79
C THR A 254 -8.77 -24.59 -0.38
N ARG A 255 -9.31 -24.60 -1.60
CA ARG A 255 -8.61 -24.11 -2.80
C ARG A 255 -8.34 -22.62 -2.72
N TYR A 256 -9.35 -21.84 -2.33
CA TYR A 256 -9.21 -20.39 -2.16
C TYR A 256 -8.19 -20.06 -1.07
N ALA A 257 -8.35 -20.61 0.11
CA ALA A 257 -7.47 -20.37 1.25
C ALA A 257 -6.02 -20.78 0.94
N SER A 258 -5.80 -21.97 0.34
CA SER A 258 -4.46 -22.45 -0.01
C SER A 258 -3.76 -21.54 -1.02
N ARG A 259 -4.51 -20.99 -1.99
CA ARG A 259 -3.96 -20.05 -2.97
C ARG A 259 -3.35 -18.81 -2.32
N TYR A 260 -3.97 -18.27 -1.27
CA TYR A 260 -3.55 -17.02 -0.65
C TYR A 260 -2.73 -17.22 0.63
N LEU A 261 -2.84 -18.39 1.30
CA LEU A 261 -1.98 -18.73 2.44
C LEU A 261 -0.62 -19.31 2.00
N GLY A 262 -0.51 -19.81 0.75
CA GLY A 262 0.65 -20.56 0.28
C GLY A 262 0.72 -22.00 0.78
N ILE A 263 -0.12 -22.37 1.75
CA ILE A 263 -0.23 -23.73 2.33
C ILE A 263 -1.70 -24.09 2.57
N SER A 264 -2.01 -25.39 2.75
CA SER A 264 -3.38 -25.78 3.02
C SER A 264 -3.88 -25.27 4.38
N PRO A 265 -5.21 -24.97 4.53
CA PRO A 265 -5.79 -24.55 5.81
C PRO A 265 -5.46 -25.47 6.99
N LYS A 266 -5.44 -26.79 6.73
CA LYS A 266 -5.07 -27.80 7.74
C LYS A 266 -3.61 -27.64 8.17
N ARG A 267 -2.67 -27.44 7.24
CA ARG A 267 -1.26 -27.21 7.53
C ARG A 267 -1.04 -25.87 8.24
N TYR A 268 -1.75 -24.82 7.81
CA TYR A 268 -1.72 -23.53 8.48
C TYR A 268 -2.12 -23.66 9.95
N ARG A 269 -3.26 -24.31 10.25
CA ARG A 269 -3.70 -24.54 11.63
C ARG A 269 -2.69 -25.35 12.44
N ALA A 270 -2.11 -26.39 11.85
CA ALA A 270 -1.09 -27.19 12.53
C ALA A 270 0.18 -26.38 12.86
N SER A 271 0.52 -25.37 12.07
CA SER A 271 1.67 -24.49 12.33
C SER A 271 1.47 -23.49 13.48
N LEU A 272 0.22 -23.30 13.93
CA LEU A 272 -0.13 -22.41 15.05
C LEU A 272 -0.06 -23.12 16.42
N MET A 273 -0.03 -24.45 16.42
CA MET A 273 0.09 -25.23 17.67
C MET A 273 1.56 -25.26 18.09
N PRO A 274 1.89 -24.87 19.33
CA PRO A 274 3.24 -25.07 19.84
C PRO A 274 3.58 -26.56 19.79
N LYS A 275 4.81 -26.89 19.39
CA LYS A 275 5.36 -28.24 19.44
C LYS A 275 5.58 -28.66 20.90
#